data_0edc0fa0fd48e578bd868f7de6294f7a
#
_entry.id   0edc0fa0fd48e578bd868f7de6294f7a
#
_cell.length_a   1.000
_cell.length_b   1.000
_cell.length_c   1.000
_cell.angle_alpha   90.00
_cell.angle_beta   90.00
_cell.angle_gamma   90.00
#
_symmetry.space_group_name_H-M   'P 1'
#
loop_
_entity.id
_entity.type
_entity.pdbx_description
1 polymer ?
#
loop_
_entity_poly.entity_id
_entity_poly.type
_entity_poly.pdbx_seq_one_letter_code
_entity_poly.pdbx_strand_id
1 'polypeptide(L)'
;MKEKEMLVMNENFNEEDSKIYSKSLMFIKGIAIDANLQQTLIALAVARRMHEGQHRKDGTPYFLHPLKVCSTLISYGIRDDIILAASLLHDVLEDCQNKLPLGGKELLTEYGINHEVYEIIQLMTKESGLNDYELSVYFNNIKKNPKALLVKLSDRLHNSQTLYTFSHNKLKKYIRETELFIITIAQYGKSYYPQYTNALSILKNNIHSLNNSMKIITEIYDKQVEDLTNTIKKKETRISELEKENLTLKNSKKDCE
;
A
#
# COMPACT_ATOMS: atom_id res chain seq x y z
N MET A 1 7.32 -34.42 2.86
CA MET A 1 6.65 -33.64 3.93
C MET A 1 5.17 -33.60 3.62
N LYS A 2 4.32 -34.00 4.56
CA LYS A 2 2.91 -34.31 4.30
C LYS A 2 2.11 -33.04 3.99
N GLU A 3 1.33 -33.05 2.92
CA GLU A 3 0.43 -31.94 2.46
C GLU A 3 -0.48 -31.34 3.55
N LYS A 4 -0.69 -32.05 4.66
CA LYS A 4 -1.52 -31.59 5.79
C LYS A 4 -0.84 -30.53 6.67
N GLU A 5 0.49 -30.40 6.70
CA GLU A 5 1.20 -29.39 7.52
C GLU A 5 1.23 -28.00 6.86
N MET A 6 0.90 -27.90 5.58
CA MET A 6 0.90 -26.65 4.82
C MET A 6 -0.37 -25.82 4.99
N LEU A 7 -1.39 -26.33 5.67
CA LEU A 7 -2.72 -25.71 5.80
C LEU A 7 -3.03 -25.17 7.21
N VAL A 8 -2.20 -25.44 8.20
CA VAL A 8 -2.45 -24.96 9.57
C VAL A 8 -1.79 -23.61 9.76
N MET A 9 -2.57 -22.54 9.65
CA MET A 9 -2.18 -21.24 10.15
C MET A 9 -2.57 -21.13 11.63
N ASN A 10 -1.61 -20.78 12.48
CA ASN A 10 -1.86 -20.32 13.85
C ASN A 10 -2.22 -18.82 13.90
N GLU A 11 -2.66 -18.25 12.80
CA GLU A 11 -3.11 -16.86 12.75
C GLU A 11 -4.62 -16.83 12.95
N ASN A 12 -5.09 -15.98 13.85
CA ASN A 12 -6.53 -15.73 14.10
C ASN A 12 -7.11 -14.91 12.93
N PHE A 13 -7.32 -15.56 11.79
CA PHE A 13 -8.10 -14.97 10.71
C PHE A 13 -9.57 -14.90 11.10
N ASN A 14 -10.23 -13.78 10.82
CA ASN A 14 -11.68 -13.80 10.72
C ASN A 14 -12.12 -14.67 9.52
N GLU A 15 -13.39 -15.07 9.47
CA GLU A 15 -13.89 -16.00 8.43
C GLU A 15 -13.70 -15.45 7.01
N GLU A 16 -13.84 -14.15 6.81
CA GLU A 16 -13.69 -13.49 5.51
C GLU A 16 -12.22 -13.47 5.05
N ASP A 17 -11.30 -13.07 5.93
CA ASP A 17 -9.86 -13.08 5.64
C ASP A 17 -9.35 -14.48 5.34
N SER A 18 -9.83 -15.49 6.07
CA SER A 18 -9.49 -16.89 5.85
C SER A 18 -9.94 -17.37 4.46
N LYS A 19 -11.13 -16.97 4.01
CA LYS A 19 -11.64 -17.28 2.66
C LYS A 19 -10.81 -16.59 1.58
N ILE A 20 -10.49 -15.30 1.77
CA ILE A 20 -9.68 -14.52 0.84
C ILE A 20 -8.27 -15.11 0.74
N TYR A 21 -7.66 -15.42 1.87
CA TYR A 21 -6.36 -16.06 1.95
C TYR A 21 -6.33 -17.36 1.15
N SER A 22 -7.22 -18.30 1.48
CA SER A 22 -7.26 -19.62 0.85
C SER A 22 -7.46 -19.51 -0.66
N LYS A 23 -8.38 -18.65 -1.12
CA LYS A 23 -8.63 -18.43 -2.55
C LYS A 23 -7.39 -17.87 -3.26
N SER A 24 -6.75 -16.84 -2.70
CA SER A 24 -5.58 -16.20 -3.31
C SER A 24 -4.39 -17.17 -3.35
N LEU A 25 -4.15 -17.90 -2.26
CA LEU A 25 -3.08 -18.89 -2.18
C LEU A 25 -3.27 -20.02 -3.21
N MET A 26 -4.48 -20.60 -3.28
CA MET A 26 -4.80 -21.66 -4.23
C MET A 26 -4.70 -21.18 -5.68
N PHE A 27 -5.14 -19.96 -5.96
CA PHE A 27 -5.07 -19.37 -7.29
C PHE A 27 -3.59 -19.20 -7.73
N ILE A 28 -2.76 -18.56 -6.90
CA ILE A 28 -1.34 -18.37 -7.22
C ILE A 28 -0.62 -19.71 -7.37
N LYS A 29 -0.83 -20.63 -6.41
CA LYS A 29 -0.21 -21.95 -6.42
C LYS A 29 -0.63 -22.76 -7.66
N GLY A 30 -1.91 -22.75 -8.04
CA GLY A 30 -2.41 -23.43 -9.22
C GLY A 30 -1.73 -22.91 -10.50
N ILE A 31 -1.67 -21.61 -10.70
CA ILE A 31 -0.97 -21.00 -11.85
C ILE A 31 0.53 -21.31 -11.83
N ALA A 32 1.17 -21.24 -10.66
CA ALA A 32 2.60 -21.49 -10.55
C ALA A 32 2.98 -22.94 -10.85
N ILE A 33 2.14 -23.89 -10.47
CA ILE A 33 2.33 -25.31 -10.79
C ILE A 33 2.09 -25.56 -12.29
N ASP A 34 0.98 -25.07 -12.84
CA ASP A 34 0.61 -25.24 -14.25
C ASP A 34 1.67 -24.66 -15.20
N ALA A 35 2.18 -23.49 -14.90
CA ALA A 35 3.19 -22.79 -15.71
C ALA A 35 4.66 -23.11 -15.29
N ASN A 36 4.88 -24.05 -14.35
CA ASN A 36 6.21 -24.43 -13.83
C ASN A 36 7.03 -23.24 -13.28
N LEU A 37 6.39 -22.33 -12.54
CA LEU A 37 7.01 -21.13 -11.98
C LEU A 37 7.66 -21.43 -10.61
N GLN A 38 8.87 -21.92 -10.65
CA GLN A 38 9.57 -22.44 -9.45
C GLN A 38 9.91 -21.33 -8.45
N GLN A 39 10.37 -20.17 -8.91
CA GLN A 39 10.69 -19.04 -8.03
C GLN A 39 9.43 -18.50 -7.35
N THR A 40 8.30 -18.46 -8.03
CA THR A 40 7.01 -18.09 -7.45
C THR A 40 6.60 -19.04 -6.31
N LEU A 41 6.78 -20.35 -6.49
CA LEU A 41 6.49 -21.34 -5.45
C LEU A 41 7.40 -21.21 -4.23
N ILE A 42 8.69 -20.98 -4.45
CA ILE A 42 9.66 -20.73 -3.36
C ILE A 42 9.31 -19.42 -2.65
N ALA A 43 9.11 -18.34 -3.40
CA ALA A 43 8.77 -17.03 -2.86
C ALA A 43 7.48 -17.05 -2.03
N LEU A 44 6.49 -17.83 -2.44
CA LEU A 44 5.23 -18.01 -1.73
C LEU A 44 5.45 -18.59 -0.32
N ALA A 45 6.31 -19.59 -0.22
CA ALA A 45 6.65 -20.22 1.07
C ALA A 45 7.50 -19.28 1.94
N VAL A 46 8.47 -18.58 1.35
CA VAL A 46 9.34 -17.63 2.05
C VAL A 46 8.54 -16.43 2.56
N ALA A 47 7.74 -15.79 1.71
CA ALA A 47 6.92 -14.63 2.11
C ALA A 47 5.98 -14.98 3.26
N ARG A 48 5.33 -16.14 3.21
CA ARG A 48 4.50 -16.62 4.31
C ARG A 48 5.27 -16.70 5.62
N ARG A 49 6.48 -17.33 5.61
CA ARG A 49 7.33 -17.46 6.80
C ARG A 49 7.82 -16.10 7.31
N MET A 50 8.18 -15.19 6.40
CA MET A 50 8.70 -13.86 6.77
C MET A 50 7.62 -12.99 7.42
N HIS A 51 6.39 -13.01 6.91
CA HIS A 51 5.28 -12.21 7.42
C HIS A 51 4.45 -12.90 8.50
N GLU A 52 4.83 -14.09 8.97
CA GLU A 52 4.13 -14.80 10.03
C GLU A 52 4.04 -13.95 11.30
N GLY A 53 2.82 -13.79 11.85
CA GLY A 53 2.52 -12.98 13.02
C GLY A 53 2.48 -11.47 12.79
N GLN A 54 2.72 -10.99 11.56
CA GLN A 54 2.59 -9.57 11.24
C GLN A 54 1.16 -9.22 10.82
N HIS A 55 0.70 -8.03 11.24
CA HIS A 55 -0.63 -7.52 10.89
C HIS A 55 -0.53 -6.11 10.29
N ARG A 56 -1.45 -5.79 9.40
CA ARG A 56 -1.64 -4.45 8.87
C ARG A 56 -2.36 -3.56 9.91
N LYS A 57 -2.46 -2.25 9.65
CA LYS A 57 -3.10 -1.29 10.55
C LYS A 57 -4.59 -1.56 10.80
N ASP A 58 -5.28 -2.23 9.89
CA ASP A 58 -6.67 -2.65 10.00
C ASP A 58 -6.83 -4.00 10.75
N GLY A 59 -5.72 -4.59 11.21
CA GLY A 59 -5.71 -5.87 11.92
C GLY A 59 -5.65 -7.09 10.99
N THR A 60 -5.70 -6.92 9.67
CA THR A 60 -5.59 -8.04 8.73
C THR A 60 -4.18 -8.62 8.73
N PRO A 61 -4.00 -9.96 8.60
CA PRO A 61 -2.68 -10.57 8.48
C PRO A 61 -1.91 -9.99 7.29
N TYR A 62 -0.64 -9.61 7.54
CA TYR A 62 0.16 -8.90 6.54
C TYR A 62 0.33 -9.68 5.24
N PHE A 63 0.48 -10.99 5.33
CA PHE A 63 0.71 -11.85 4.15
C PHE A 63 -0.41 -11.79 3.09
N LEU A 64 -1.63 -11.36 3.47
CA LEU A 64 -2.70 -11.10 2.48
C LEU A 64 -2.30 -10.03 1.46
N HIS A 65 -1.47 -9.05 1.84
CA HIS A 65 -1.01 -7.99 0.94
C HIS A 65 -0.19 -8.54 -0.24
N PRO A 66 0.96 -9.22 -0.05
CA PRO A 66 1.71 -9.76 -1.16
C PRO A 66 0.93 -10.80 -1.99
N LEU A 67 0.03 -11.57 -1.37
CA LEU A 67 -0.87 -12.45 -2.13
C LEU A 67 -1.78 -11.67 -3.08
N LYS A 68 -2.34 -10.54 -2.65
CA LYS A 68 -3.18 -9.67 -3.48
C LYS A 68 -2.39 -9.01 -4.60
N VAL A 69 -1.19 -8.51 -4.29
CA VAL A 69 -0.28 -7.91 -5.29
C VAL A 69 0.05 -8.93 -6.39
N CYS A 70 0.44 -10.14 -6.02
CA CYS A 70 0.73 -11.22 -6.95
C CYS A 70 -0.52 -11.65 -7.77
N SER A 71 -1.65 -11.88 -7.11
CA SER A 71 -2.91 -12.26 -7.77
C SER A 71 -3.37 -11.22 -8.78
N THR A 72 -3.17 -9.92 -8.51
CA THR A 72 -3.48 -8.82 -9.42
C THR A 72 -2.64 -8.91 -10.70
N LEU A 73 -1.33 -9.12 -10.58
CA LEU A 73 -0.44 -9.29 -11.74
C LEU A 73 -0.85 -10.51 -12.58
N ILE A 74 -1.13 -11.64 -11.93
CA ILE A 74 -1.62 -12.84 -12.60
C ILE A 74 -2.92 -12.55 -13.36
N SER A 75 -3.86 -11.84 -12.74
CA SER A 75 -5.15 -11.48 -13.34
C SER A 75 -5.00 -10.54 -14.54
N TYR A 76 -3.93 -9.76 -14.60
CA TYR A 76 -3.60 -8.89 -15.73
C TYR A 76 -2.69 -9.57 -16.77
N GLY A 77 -2.59 -10.90 -16.72
CA GLY A 77 -1.92 -11.71 -17.71
C GLY A 77 -0.44 -11.94 -17.51
N ILE A 78 0.15 -11.49 -16.40
CA ILE A 78 1.56 -11.74 -16.11
C ILE A 78 1.77 -13.21 -15.70
N ARG A 79 2.75 -13.85 -16.35
CA ARG A 79 3.17 -15.25 -16.13
C ARG A 79 4.69 -15.39 -16.01
N ASP A 80 5.40 -14.28 -15.76
CA ASP A 80 6.84 -14.26 -15.56
C ASP A 80 7.16 -14.65 -14.12
N ASP A 81 7.97 -15.73 -13.96
CA ASP A 81 8.30 -16.32 -12.66
C ASP A 81 9.04 -15.32 -11.74
N ILE A 82 9.91 -14.48 -12.32
CA ILE A 82 10.68 -13.48 -11.58
C ILE A 82 9.76 -12.35 -11.07
N ILE A 83 8.83 -11.87 -11.91
CA ILE A 83 7.90 -10.79 -11.52
C ILE A 83 6.98 -11.27 -10.39
N LEU A 84 6.42 -12.48 -10.53
CA LEU A 84 5.50 -13.01 -9.53
C LEU A 84 6.22 -13.33 -8.21
N ALA A 85 7.43 -13.90 -8.26
CA ALA A 85 8.25 -14.11 -7.07
C ALA A 85 8.61 -12.79 -6.38
N ALA A 86 9.05 -11.78 -7.15
CA ALA A 86 9.35 -10.46 -6.61
C ALA A 86 8.10 -9.79 -5.98
N SER A 87 6.92 -9.98 -6.58
CA SER A 87 5.67 -9.43 -6.02
C SER A 87 5.26 -10.04 -4.67
N LEU A 88 5.64 -11.29 -4.43
CA LEU A 88 5.43 -11.96 -3.14
C LEU A 88 6.42 -11.50 -2.06
N LEU A 89 7.62 -11.08 -2.46
CA LEU A 89 8.72 -10.75 -1.55
C LEU A 89 9.00 -9.24 -1.42
N HIS A 90 8.24 -8.38 -2.11
CA HIS A 90 8.59 -6.97 -2.30
C HIS A 90 8.77 -6.17 -1.00
N ASP A 91 8.07 -6.52 0.07
CA ASP A 91 8.15 -5.86 1.38
C ASP A 91 9.08 -6.57 2.38
N VAL A 92 9.62 -7.75 2.03
CA VAL A 92 10.38 -8.58 2.99
C VAL A 92 11.64 -7.87 3.48
N LEU A 93 12.35 -7.12 2.63
CA LEU A 93 13.55 -6.38 3.03
C LEU A 93 13.24 -5.15 3.90
N GLU A 94 12.05 -4.55 3.76
CA GLU A 94 11.63 -3.42 4.61
C GLU A 94 11.08 -3.90 5.95
N ASP A 95 10.18 -4.88 5.94
CA ASP A 95 9.33 -5.22 7.08
C ASP A 95 9.80 -6.43 7.89
N CYS A 96 10.78 -7.20 7.39
CA CYS A 96 11.24 -8.44 8.02
C CYS A 96 12.74 -8.44 8.38
N GLN A 97 13.36 -7.28 8.57
CA GLN A 97 14.79 -7.13 8.86
C GLN A 97 15.26 -7.96 10.07
N ASN A 98 14.42 -8.09 11.08
CA ASN A 98 14.70 -8.88 12.28
C ASN A 98 14.82 -10.40 12.01
N LYS A 99 14.27 -10.87 10.90
CA LYS A 99 14.36 -12.28 10.42
C LYS A 99 15.45 -12.47 9.36
N LEU A 100 16.14 -11.41 8.97
CA LEU A 100 17.15 -11.37 7.91
C LEU A 100 18.41 -10.65 8.40
N PRO A 101 19.22 -11.26 9.31
CA PRO A 101 20.37 -10.65 9.95
C PRO A 101 21.52 -10.27 8.98
N LEU A 102 21.61 -10.89 7.80
CA LEU A 102 22.60 -10.57 6.77
C LEU A 102 22.06 -9.56 5.72
N GLY A 103 21.07 -8.75 6.08
CA GLY A 103 20.50 -7.74 5.18
C GLY A 103 19.75 -8.32 3.98
N GLY A 104 19.19 -9.52 4.15
CA GLY A 104 18.39 -10.19 3.12
C GLY A 104 19.18 -11.13 2.20
N LYS A 105 20.50 -11.24 2.37
CA LYS A 105 21.31 -12.19 1.59
C LYS A 105 20.90 -13.63 1.81
N GLU A 106 20.29 -13.93 2.95
CA GLU A 106 19.70 -15.25 3.27
C GLU A 106 18.68 -15.68 2.22
N LEU A 107 17.98 -14.74 1.59
CA LEU A 107 17.06 -15.08 0.50
C LEU A 107 17.75 -15.80 -0.65
N LEU A 108 18.98 -15.39 -0.97
CA LEU A 108 19.80 -16.02 -2.00
C LEU A 108 20.41 -17.33 -1.51
N THR A 109 21.04 -17.33 -0.33
CA THR A 109 21.90 -18.42 0.14
C THR A 109 21.14 -19.54 0.82
N GLU A 110 20.08 -19.23 1.57
CA GLU A 110 19.35 -20.23 2.36
C GLU A 110 18.02 -20.64 1.71
N TYR A 111 17.35 -19.68 1.05
CA TYR A 111 16.03 -19.93 0.47
C TYR A 111 16.05 -20.19 -1.03
N GLY A 112 17.19 -20.00 -1.71
CA GLY A 112 17.35 -20.26 -3.14
C GLY A 112 16.55 -19.29 -4.02
N ILE A 113 16.33 -18.06 -3.55
CA ILE A 113 15.71 -16.99 -4.35
C ILE A 113 16.69 -16.57 -5.45
N ASN A 114 16.19 -16.45 -6.67
CA ASN A 114 16.96 -16.00 -7.83
C ASN A 114 17.52 -14.59 -7.62
N HIS A 115 18.74 -14.35 -8.12
CA HIS A 115 19.42 -13.05 -7.99
C HIS A 115 18.62 -11.90 -8.60
N GLU A 116 17.98 -12.11 -9.75
CA GLU A 116 17.14 -11.09 -10.39
C GLU A 116 15.91 -10.74 -9.53
N VAL A 117 15.30 -11.71 -8.84
CA VAL A 117 14.22 -11.44 -7.86
C VAL A 117 14.75 -10.57 -6.73
N TYR A 118 15.93 -10.91 -6.19
CA TYR A 118 16.54 -10.13 -5.11
C TYR A 118 16.88 -8.70 -5.53
N GLU A 119 17.41 -8.47 -6.73
CA GLU A 119 17.64 -7.12 -7.27
C GLU A 119 16.36 -6.31 -7.39
N ILE A 120 15.26 -6.93 -7.83
CA ILE A 120 13.96 -6.24 -7.94
C ILE A 120 13.47 -5.82 -6.55
N ILE A 121 13.50 -6.69 -5.56
CA ILE A 121 13.03 -6.34 -4.21
C ILE A 121 13.94 -5.29 -3.53
N GLN A 122 15.24 -5.28 -3.82
CA GLN A 122 16.14 -4.19 -3.41
C GLN A 122 15.73 -2.85 -4.03
N LEU A 123 15.39 -2.83 -5.32
CA LEU A 123 14.88 -1.62 -5.99
C LEU A 123 13.54 -1.15 -5.39
N MET A 124 12.74 -2.07 -4.84
CA MET A 124 11.46 -1.76 -4.20
C MET A 124 11.62 -1.19 -2.80
N THR A 125 12.70 -1.56 -2.09
CA THR A 125 12.99 -1.12 -0.72
C THR A 125 13.19 0.39 -0.68
N LYS A 126 12.38 1.07 0.14
CA LYS A 126 12.35 2.53 0.25
C LYS A 126 12.72 2.98 1.65
N GLU A 127 13.71 3.84 1.79
CA GLU A 127 14.04 4.49 3.05
C GLU A 127 12.89 5.41 3.51
N SER A 128 12.72 5.53 4.81
CA SER A 128 11.75 6.45 5.40
C SER A 128 12.24 7.90 5.33
N GLY A 129 11.31 8.85 5.15
CA GLY A 129 11.62 10.28 5.27
C GLY A 129 12.23 10.92 4.02
N LEU A 130 12.23 10.24 2.87
CA LEU A 130 12.74 10.79 1.62
C LEU A 130 12.03 12.10 1.24
N ASN A 131 12.81 13.10 0.81
CA ASN A 131 12.33 14.33 0.19
C ASN A 131 11.92 14.10 -1.28
N ASP A 132 11.35 15.12 -1.94
CA ASP A 132 10.85 15.01 -3.31
C ASP A 132 11.94 14.65 -4.33
N TYR A 133 13.17 15.13 -4.15
CA TYR A 133 14.29 14.81 -5.02
C TYR A 133 14.69 13.33 -4.88
N GLU A 134 14.85 12.86 -3.66
CA GLU A 134 15.18 11.46 -3.35
C GLU A 134 14.08 10.51 -3.83
N LEU A 135 12.81 10.88 -3.66
CA LEU A 135 11.66 10.17 -4.24
C LEU A 135 11.74 10.11 -5.77
N SER A 136 12.12 11.20 -6.43
CA SER A 136 12.31 11.25 -7.88
C SER A 136 13.41 10.27 -8.31
N VAL A 137 14.53 10.22 -7.60
CA VAL A 137 15.63 9.27 -7.88
C VAL A 137 15.14 7.82 -7.69
N TYR A 138 14.46 7.52 -6.59
CA TYR A 138 13.90 6.21 -6.29
C TYR A 138 12.95 5.73 -7.41
N PHE A 139 11.97 6.53 -7.78
CA PHE A 139 11.02 6.17 -8.85
C PHE A 139 11.65 6.12 -10.24
N ASN A 140 12.68 6.95 -10.50
CA ASN A 140 13.44 6.89 -11.74
C ASN A 140 14.26 5.58 -11.86
N ASN A 141 14.74 5.01 -10.77
CA ASN A 141 15.40 3.71 -10.78
C ASN A 141 14.38 2.58 -11.03
N ILE A 142 13.24 2.59 -10.37
CA ILE A 142 12.16 1.60 -10.58
C ILE A 142 11.70 1.61 -12.05
N LYS A 143 11.47 2.78 -12.66
CA LYS A 143 10.94 2.84 -14.04
C LYS A 143 11.88 2.24 -15.09
N LYS A 144 13.19 2.15 -14.80
CA LYS A 144 14.19 1.56 -15.73
C LYS A 144 14.13 0.03 -15.75
N ASN A 145 13.56 -0.59 -14.71
CA ASN A 145 13.36 -2.03 -14.66
C ASN A 145 11.86 -2.35 -14.85
N PRO A 146 11.45 -2.92 -16.00
CA PRO A 146 10.05 -3.19 -16.30
C PRO A 146 9.38 -4.14 -15.31
N LYS A 147 10.14 -5.09 -14.74
CA LYS A 147 9.64 -6.04 -13.76
C LYS A 147 9.38 -5.36 -12.42
N ALA A 148 10.33 -4.56 -11.92
CA ALA A 148 10.15 -3.76 -10.70
C ALA A 148 8.99 -2.75 -10.85
N LEU A 149 8.85 -2.13 -12.03
CA LEU A 149 7.75 -1.22 -12.32
C LEU A 149 6.37 -1.89 -12.18
N LEU A 150 6.21 -3.09 -12.74
CA LEU A 150 4.94 -3.85 -12.63
C LEU A 150 4.61 -4.19 -11.18
N VAL A 151 5.61 -4.66 -10.42
CA VAL A 151 5.44 -4.96 -8.99
C VAL A 151 5.05 -3.69 -8.23
N LYS A 152 5.75 -2.56 -8.46
CA LYS A 152 5.47 -1.29 -7.79
C LYS A 152 4.08 -0.75 -8.08
N LEU A 153 3.62 -0.86 -9.32
CA LEU A 153 2.27 -0.41 -9.67
C LEU A 153 1.18 -1.32 -9.08
N SER A 154 1.41 -2.63 -9.02
CA SER A 154 0.47 -3.56 -8.38
C SER A 154 0.40 -3.34 -6.87
N ASP A 155 1.54 -3.13 -6.19
CA ASP A 155 1.61 -2.72 -4.79
C ASP A 155 0.84 -1.41 -4.55
N ARG A 156 1.11 -0.36 -5.38
CA ARG A 156 0.41 0.92 -5.29
C ARG A 156 -1.10 0.76 -5.44
N LEU A 157 -1.55 -0.06 -6.38
CA LEU A 157 -2.98 -0.32 -6.59
C LEU A 157 -3.61 -0.94 -5.35
N HIS A 158 -3.00 -1.98 -4.77
CA HIS A 158 -3.53 -2.61 -3.57
C HIS A 158 -3.54 -1.64 -2.38
N ASN A 159 -2.46 -0.88 -2.17
CA ASN A 159 -2.41 0.13 -1.11
C ASN A 159 -3.46 1.24 -1.32
N SER A 160 -3.79 1.59 -2.58
CA SER A 160 -4.85 2.56 -2.89
C SER A 160 -6.25 2.07 -2.49
N GLN A 161 -6.46 0.78 -2.35
CA GLN A 161 -7.74 0.18 -1.91
C GLN A 161 -7.94 0.23 -0.39
N THR A 162 -6.88 0.50 0.39
CA THR A 162 -6.90 0.51 1.86
C THR A 162 -6.59 1.89 2.46
N LEU A 163 -6.77 2.98 1.68
CA LEU A 163 -6.45 4.35 2.11
C LEU A 163 -7.30 4.87 3.28
N TYR A 164 -8.45 4.26 3.56
CA TYR A 164 -9.30 4.58 4.70
C TYR A 164 -8.60 4.41 6.06
N THR A 165 -7.50 3.65 6.12
CA THR A 165 -6.68 3.48 7.33
C THR A 165 -5.67 4.62 7.55
N PHE A 166 -5.54 5.55 6.60
CA PHE A 166 -4.54 6.60 6.66
C PHE A 166 -5.06 7.81 7.43
N SER A 167 -4.16 8.46 8.19
CA SER A 167 -4.45 9.80 8.69
C SER A 167 -4.57 10.79 7.53
N HIS A 168 -5.32 11.87 7.74
CA HIS A 168 -5.57 12.89 6.71
C HIS A 168 -4.27 13.42 6.06
N ASN A 169 -3.26 13.75 6.86
CA ASN A 169 -1.97 14.21 6.35
C ASN A 169 -1.22 13.14 5.55
N LYS A 170 -1.28 11.88 5.98
CA LYS A 170 -0.70 10.75 5.24
C LYS A 170 -1.41 10.53 3.91
N LEU A 171 -2.74 10.65 3.91
CA LEU A 171 -3.55 10.53 2.70
C LEU A 171 -3.18 11.61 1.66
N LYS A 172 -3.07 12.87 2.06
CA LYS A 172 -2.64 13.97 1.17
C LYS A 172 -1.26 13.73 0.56
N LYS A 173 -0.29 13.28 1.37
CA LYS A 173 1.04 12.91 0.87
C LYS A 173 0.98 11.77 -0.13
N TYR A 174 0.17 10.75 0.14
CA TYR A 174 -0.01 9.59 -0.73
C TYR A 174 -0.62 9.97 -2.08
N ILE A 175 -1.67 10.81 -2.08
CA ILE A 175 -2.32 11.33 -3.28
C ILE A 175 -1.28 12.10 -4.12
N ARG A 176 -0.54 13.02 -3.51
CA ARG A 176 0.49 13.82 -4.18
C ARG A 176 1.61 12.94 -4.76
N GLU A 177 2.13 11.98 -4.01
CA GLU A 177 3.15 11.03 -4.49
C GLU A 177 2.64 10.24 -5.69
N THR A 178 1.37 9.81 -5.65
CA THR A 178 0.75 9.08 -6.76
C THR A 178 0.67 9.94 -8.02
N GLU A 179 0.23 11.19 -7.91
CA GLU A 179 0.15 12.12 -9.05
C GLU A 179 1.52 12.44 -9.65
N LEU A 180 2.49 12.77 -8.81
CA LEU A 180 3.79 13.26 -9.26
C LEU A 180 4.68 12.15 -9.84
N PHE A 181 4.67 10.98 -9.21
CA PHE A 181 5.64 9.92 -9.54
C PHE A 181 4.99 8.68 -10.13
N ILE A 182 3.98 8.12 -9.50
CA ILE A 182 3.43 6.81 -9.88
C ILE A 182 2.77 6.87 -11.27
N ILE A 183 1.93 7.85 -11.53
CA ILE A 183 1.28 8.01 -12.84
C ILE A 183 2.34 8.28 -13.94
N THR A 184 3.36 9.05 -13.60
CA THR A 184 4.46 9.39 -14.52
C THR A 184 5.27 8.15 -14.91
N ILE A 185 5.70 7.31 -13.94
CA ILE A 185 6.45 6.09 -14.24
C ILE A 185 5.59 5.04 -14.98
N ALA A 186 4.29 4.97 -14.66
CA ALA A 186 3.35 4.09 -15.37
C ALA A 186 3.20 4.51 -16.85
N GLN A 187 3.12 5.82 -17.13
CA GLN A 187 3.07 6.33 -18.49
C GLN A 187 4.37 6.05 -19.24
N TYR A 188 5.52 6.23 -18.60
CA TYR A 188 6.81 5.86 -19.16
C TYR A 188 6.84 4.37 -19.55
N GLY A 189 6.44 3.48 -18.64
CA GLY A 189 6.42 2.03 -18.90
C GLY A 189 5.57 1.66 -20.10
N LYS A 190 4.40 2.27 -20.27
CA LYS A 190 3.54 2.06 -21.45
C LYS A 190 4.24 2.41 -22.76
N SER A 191 5.10 3.42 -22.78
CA SER A 191 5.80 3.88 -23.98
C SER A 191 7.04 3.04 -24.30
N TYR A 192 7.70 2.51 -23.28
CA TYR A 192 9.01 1.85 -23.43
C TYR A 192 8.98 0.32 -23.27
N TYR A 193 7.90 -0.26 -22.73
CA TYR A 193 7.77 -1.70 -22.48
C TYR A 193 6.53 -2.28 -23.18
N PRO A 194 6.53 -2.40 -24.51
CA PRO A 194 5.37 -2.78 -25.30
C PRO A 194 4.80 -4.16 -24.91
N GLN A 195 5.65 -5.10 -24.46
CA GLN A 195 5.24 -6.43 -24.00
C GLN A 195 4.33 -6.38 -22.74
N TYR A 196 4.36 -5.30 -21.98
CA TYR A 196 3.56 -5.12 -20.75
C TYR A 196 2.48 -4.03 -20.88
N THR A 197 2.28 -3.46 -22.08
CA THR A 197 1.38 -2.31 -22.28
C THR A 197 -0.02 -2.54 -21.75
N ASN A 198 -0.58 -3.74 -21.89
CA ASN A 198 -1.92 -4.06 -21.39
C ASN A 198 -1.98 -3.98 -19.87
N ALA A 199 -1.11 -4.71 -19.16
CA ALA A 199 -1.06 -4.70 -17.69
C ALA A 199 -0.77 -3.29 -17.15
N LEU A 200 0.19 -2.58 -17.73
CA LEU A 200 0.55 -1.21 -17.34
C LEU A 200 -0.61 -0.23 -17.56
N SER A 201 -1.41 -0.40 -18.63
CA SER A 201 -2.58 0.43 -18.90
C SER A 201 -3.67 0.22 -17.86
N ILE A 202 -3.97 -1.04 -17.52
CA ILE A 202 -4.98 -1.39 -16.53
C ILE A 202 -4.56 -0.89 -15.16
N LEU A 203 -3.30 -1.15 -14.75
CA LEU A 203 -2.76 -0.68 -13.46
C LEU A 203 -2.83 0.84 -13.36
N LYS A 204 -2.31 1.56 -14.36
CA LYS A 204 -2.34 3.03 -14.41
C LYS A 204 -3.75 3.58 -14.27
N ASN A 205 -4.70 3.06 -15.06
CA ASN A 205 -6.06 3.59 -15.07
C ASN A 205 -6.78 3.34 -13.74
N ASN A 206 -6.61 2.17 -13.13
CA ASN A 206 -7.21 1.86 -11.83
C ASN A 206 -6.59 2.73 -10.71
N ILE A 207 -5.26 2.86 -10.68
CA ILE A 207 -4.58 3.74 -9.70
C ILE A 207 -5.05 5.19 -9.87
N HIS A 208 -5.11 5.68 -11.10
CA HIS A 208 -5.54 7.05 -11.39
C HIS A 208 -6.99 7.30 -10.96
N SER A 209 -7.90 6.38 -11.26
CA SER A 209 -9.30 6.46 -10.87
C SER A 209 -9.47 6.52 -9.34
N LEU A 210 -8.82 5.60 -8.61
CA LEU A 210 -8.86 5.57 -7.14
C LEU A 210 -8.26 6.84 -6.54
N ASN A 211 -7.11 7.29 -7.06
CA ASN A 211 -6.44 8.50 -6.57
C ASN A 211 -7.31 9.74 -6.76
N ASN A 212 -7.95 9.89 -7.90
CA ASN A 212 -8.87 11.00 -8.18
C ASN A 212 -10.09 10.98 -7.25
N SER A 213 -10.69 9.81 -7.02
CA SER A 213 -11.80 9.67 -6.09
C SER A 213 -11.40 10.09 -4.67
N MET A 214 -10.24 9.63 -4.20
CA MET A 214 -9.75 10.00 -2.87
C MET A 214 -9.38 11.48 -2.76
N LYS A 215 -8.85 12.08 -3.84
CA LYS A 215 -8.56 13.51 -3.90
C LYS A 215 -9.83 14.32 -3.73
N ILE A 216 -10.88 14.03 -4.48
CA ILE A 216 -12.18 14.71 -4.41
C ILE A 216 -12.77 14.59 -2.99
N ILE A 217 -12.77 13.39 -2.40
CA ILE A 217 -13.26 13.17 -1.03
C ILE A 217 -12.45 14.00 -0.04
N THR A 218 -11.13 14.07 -0.19
CA THR A 218 -10.24 14.83 0.69
C THR A 218 -10.54 16.35 0.58
N GLU A 219 -10.74 16.87 -0.63
CA GLU A 219 -11.08 18.27 -0.88
C GLU A 219 -12.46 18.65 -0.28
N ILE A 220 -13.46 17.77 -0.43
CA ILE A 220 -14.79 17.96 0.19
C ILE A 220 -14.68 17.99 1.72
N TYR A 221 -13.91 17.07 2.30
CA TYR A 221 -13.67 17.01 3.74
C TYR A 221 -12.97 18.27 4.26
N ASP A 222 -11.92 18.73 3.59
CA ASP A 222 -11.20 19.96 3.95
C ASP A 222 -12.15 21.16 3.98
N LYS A 223 -12.98 21.31 2.95
CA LYS A 223 -13.97 22.40 2.89
C LYS A 223 -14.99 22.34 4.03
N GLN A 224 -15.49 21.13 4.33
CA GLN A 224 -16.44 20.97 5.45
C GLN A 224 -15.79 21.33 6.80
N VAL A 225 -14.54 20.94 7.03
CA VAL A 225 -13.80 21.29 8.24
C VAL A 225 -13.59 22.79 8.34
N GLU A 226 -13.25 23.47 7.24
CA GLU A 226 -13.10 24.93 7.19
C GLU A 226 -14.43 25.64 7.52
N ASP A 227 -15.54 25.24 6.91
CA ASP A 227 -16.87 25.81 7.14
C ASP A 227 -17.32 25.63 8.61
N LEU A 228 -17.09 24.45 9.19
CA LEU A 228 -17.38 24.18 10.60
C LEU A 228 -16.52 25.03 11.53
N THR A 229 -15.22 25.14 11.24
CA THR A 229 -14.28 25.95 12.02
C THR A 229 -14.71 27.42 12.03
N ASN A 230 -15.07 27.96 10.88
CA ASN A 230 -15.61 29.34 10.75
C ASN A 230 -16.91 29.53 11.53
N THR A 231 -17.77 28.51 11.52
CA THR A 231 -19.06 28.56 12.27
C THR A 231 -18.81 28.55 13.78
N ILE A 232 -17.87 27.71 14.25
CA ILE A 232 -17.47 27.65 15.68
C ILE A 232 -16.95 29.02 16.10
N LYS A 233 -16.00 29.61 15.34
CA LYS A 233 -15.42 30.92 15.65
C LYS A 233 -16.47 32.01 15.75
N LYS A 234 -17.49 32.06 14.85
CA LYS A 234 -18.59 33.00 14.92
C LYS A 234 -19.43 32.81 16.19
N LYS A 235 -19.70 31.56 16.58
CA LYS A 235 -20.45 31.25 17.80
C LYS A 235 -19.68 31.64 19.07
N GLU A 236 -18.39 31.39 19.13
CA GLU A 236 -17.53 31.80 20.25
C GLU A 236 -17.51 33.32 20.42
N THR A 237 -17.39 34.07 19.33
CA THR A 237 -17.48 35.52 19.36
C THR A 237 -18.84 35.99 19.93
N ARG A 238 -19.95 35.38 19.46
CA ARG A 238 -21.30 35.75 19.95
C ARG A 238 -21.52 35.40 21.42
N ILE A 239 -20.97 34.26 21.88
CA ILE A 239 -21.01 33.89 23.30
C ILE A 239 -20.28 34.95 24.14
N SER A 240 -19.08 35.37 23.73
CA SER A 240 -18.31 36.41 24.44
C SER A 240 -19.04 37.76 24.51
N GLU A 241 -19.72 38.15 23.42
CA GLU A 241 -20.56 39.36 23.40
C GLU A 241 -21.73 39.26 24.39
N LEU A 242 -22.48 38.14 24.40
CA LEU A 242 -23.59 37.88 25.29
C LEU A 242 -23.17 37.80 26.76
N GLU A 243 -22.01 37.27 27.05
CA GLU A 243 -21.44 37.24 28.41
C GLU A 243 -21.15 38.65 28.93
N LYS A 244 -20.60 39.54 28.08
CA LYS A 244 -20.38 40.93 28.42
C LYS A 244 -21.70 41.70 28.64
N GLU A 245 -22.67 41.53 27.73
CA GLU A 245 -24.03 42.11 27.88
C GLU A 245 -24.67 41.65 29.21
N ASN A 246 -24.58 40.38 29.53
CA ASN A 246 -25.16 39.81 30.76
C ASN A 246 -24.48 40.35 32.03
N LEU A 247 -23.16 40.55 31.98
CA LEU A 247 -22.40 41.12 33.09
C LEU A 247 -22.83 42.60 33.32
N THR A 248 -23.00 43.37 32.26
CA THR A 248 -23.46 44.77 32.30
C THR A 248 -24.88 44.85 32.89
N LEU A 249 -25.79 44.00 32.47
CA LEU A 249 -27.16 43.92 33.00
C LEU A 249 -27.21 43.51 34.48
N LYS A 250 -26.31 42.61 34.93
CA LYS A 250 -26.22 42.22 36.34
C LYS A 250 -25.70 43.36 37.21
N ASN A 251 -24.76 44.16 36.71
CA ASN A 251 -24.22 45.32 37.44
C ASN A 251 -25.26 46.45 37.53
N SER A 252 -25.96 46.76 36.45
CA SER A 252 -27.02 47.76 36.47
C SER A 252 -28.21 47.46 37.40
N LYS A 253 -28.50 46.16 37.66
CA LYS A 253 -29.52 45.75 38.63
C LYS A 253 -29.06 45.91 40.11
N LYS A 254 -27.76 45.78 40.37
CA LYS A 254 -27.18 46.00 41.72
C LYS A 254 -27.13 47.46 42.13
N ASP A 255 -27.04 48.38 41.13
CA ASP A 255 -26.99 49.81 41.36
C ASP A 255 -28.41 50.43 41.56
N CYS A 256 -29.47 49.62 41.45
CA CYS A 256 -30.88 50.02 41.62
C CYS A 256 -31.52 49.48 42.94
N GLU A 257 -30.78 48.67 43.73
CA GLU A 257 -31.15 48.24 45.08
C GLU A 257 -30.40 49.08 46.13
#